data_815a41410b58e69df29648bac954bf62
#
_entry.id   815a41410b58e69df29648bac954bf62
#
_cell.length_a   1.000
_cell.length_b   1.000
_cell.length_c   1.000
_cell.angle_alpha   90.00
_cell.angle_beta   90.00
_cell.angle_gamma   90.00
#
_symmetry.space_group_name_H-M   'P 1'
#
loop_
_entity.id
_entity.type
_entity.pdbx_description
1 polymer ?
#
loop_
_entity_poly.entity_id
_entity_poly.type
_entity_poly.pdbx_seq_one_letter_code
_entity_poly.pdbx_strand_id
1 'polypeptide(L)'
;RTPMNVIMGFTNIALQHADDSDKMKECLEKIRVSGSNLQELIDDVLDISRIESEEFKIVSQPVKLPELFDFYCQAIAGMAEAKNIRFSGKLHDISHNVLLSDQIRLGQIYMNLLSNAVKYTPENGDVKFEAYEEKLAESGKVRLVSVVSDKGIGMTPEFMEQMYSAFSRAV
;
A
#
# COMPACT_ATOMS: atom_id res chain seq x y z
N ARG A 1 3.23 13.60 14.93
CA ARG A 1 4.13 14.76 15.15
C ARG A 1 5.36 14.76 14.24
N THR A 2 5.96 13.58 13.93
CA THR A 2 7.20 13.50 13.15
C THR A 2 7.09 14.12 11.75
N PRO A 3 6.10 13.78 10.89
CA PRO A 3 6.03 14.37 9.54
C PRO A 3 5.81 15.90 9.58
N MET A 4 5.06 16.41 10.54
CA MET A 4 4.85 17.85 10.69
C MET A 4 6.16 18.58 11.06
N ASN A 5 6.97 18.02 11.94
CA ASN A 5 8.28 18.57 12.30
C ASN A 5 9.23 18.57 11.10
N VAL A 6 9.19 17.53 10.25
CA VAL A 6 9.98 17.46 9.01
C VAL A 6 9.55 18.57 8.03
N ILE A 7 8.24 18.76 7.81
CA ILE A 7 7.71 19.85 6.98
C ILE A 7 8.20 21.20 7.48
N MET A 8 8.03 21.49 8.78
CA MET A 8 8.45 22.76 9.38
C MET A 8 9.97 22.96 9.27
N GLY A 9 10.77 21.92 9.52
CA GLY A 9 12.21 21.98 9.43
C GLY A 9 12.70 22.30 8.02
N PHE A 10 12.22 21.57 7.00
CA PHE A 10 12.61 21.82 5.61
C PHE A 10 12.05 23.13 5.07
N THR A 11 10.89 23.60 5.54
CA THR A 11 10.38 24.96 5.22
C THR A 11 11.34 26.03 5.72
N ASN A 12 11.83 25.91 6.95
CA ASN A 12 12.81 26.89 7.49
C ASN A 12 14.13 26.87 6.73
N ILE A 13 14.62 25.67 6.34
CA ILE A 13 15.84 25.53 5.54
C ILE A 13 15.64 26.15 4.16
N ALA A 14 14.52 25.90 3.50
CA ALA A 14 14.19 26.50 2.21
C ALA A 14 14.16 28.04 2.25
N LEU A 15 13.58 28.61 3.30
CA LEU A 15 13.54 30.07 3.50
C LEU A 15 14.93 30.67 3.71
N GLN A 16 15.83 29.95 4.39
CA GLN A 16 17.22 30.41 4.61
C GLN A 16 18.10 30.32 3.35
N HIS A 17 17.72 29.52 2.36
CA HIS A 17 18.47 29.25 1.15
C HIS A 17 17.64 29.57 -0.10
N ALA A 18 16.84 30.63 -0.05
CA ALA A 18 15.93 31.01 -1.14
C ALA A 18 16.64 31.29 -2.48
N ASP A 19 17.90 31.69 -2.44
CA ASP A 19 18.71 31.97 -3.63
C ASP A 19 19.38 30.72 -4.23
N ASP A 20 19.35 29.56 -3.51
CA ASP A 20 19.89 28.27 -3.97
C ASP A 20 18.76 27.39 -4.51
N SER A 21 18.60 27.40 -5.85
CA SER A 21 17.52 26.68 -6.55
C SER A 21 17.57 25.16 -6.31
N ASP A 22 18.75 24.55 -6.21
CA ASP A 22 18.87 23.09 -6.07
C ASP A 22 18.52 22.67 -4.64
N LYS A 23 18.99 23.41 -3.66
CA LYS A 23 18.65 23.20 -2.25
C LYS A 23 17.18 23.46 -1.97
N MET A 24 16.60 24.48 -2.64
CA MET A 24 15.15 24.75 -2.59
C MET A 24 14.36 23.56 -3.11
N LYS A 25 14.73 23.01 -4.27
CA LYS A 25 14.06 21.82 -4.83
C LYS A 25 14.12 20.62 -3.92
N GLU A 26 15.29 20.35 -3.33
CA GLU A 26 15.45 19.27 -2.36
C GLU A 26 14.52 19.45 -1.16
N CYS A 27 14.47 20.65 -0.59
CA CYS A 27 13.58 20.96 0.53
C CYS A 27 12.11 20.77 0.17
N LEU A 28 11.68 21.27 -1.00
CA LEU A 28 10.31 21.14 -1.48
C LEU A 28 9.92 19.65 -1.67
N GLU A 29 10.84 18.81 -2.18
CA GLU A 29 10.59 17.39 -2.33
C GLU A 29 10.42 16.70 -0.97
N LYS A 30 11.25 17.03 0.02
CA LYS A 30 11.12 16.50 1.39
C LYS A 30 9.80 16.94 2.04
N ILE A 31 9.39 18.19 1.82
CA ILE A 31 8.09 18.72 2.29
C ILE A 31 6.95 17.94 1.63
N ARG A 32 7.00 17.75 0.31
CA ARG A 32 5.99 17.02 -0.45
C ARG A 32 5.82 15.59 0.05
N VAL A 33 6.93 14.84 0.21
CA VAL A 33 6.91 13.47 0.72
C VAL A 33 6.35 13.41 2.15
N SER A 34 6.76 14.35 3.02
CA SER A 34 6.25 14.38 4.40
C SER A 34 4.78 14.78 4.48
N GLY A 35 4.32 15.64 3.58
CA GLY A 35 2.89 16.01 3.45
C GLY A 35 2.04 14.81 3.02
N SER A 36 2.49 14.06 2.02
CA SER A 36 1.83 12.83 1.58
C SER A 36 1.71 11.80 2.71
N ASN A 37 2.81 11.58 3.44
CA ASN A 37 2.81 10.65 4.58
C ASN A 37 1.86 11.10 5.72
N LEU A 38 1.73 12.41 5.94
CA LEU A 38 0.81 12.95 6.92
C LEU A 38 -0.65 12.74 6.49
N GLN A 39 -0.94 12.95 5.21
CA GLN A 39 -2.26 12.70 4.64
C GLN A 39 -2.66 11.23 4.79
N GLU A 40 -1.79 10.28 4.42
CA GLU A 40 -2.02 8.84 4.60
C GLU A 40 -2.34 8.50 6.07
N LEU A 41 -1.58 9.04 7.02
CA LEU A 41 -1.84 8.81 8.45
C LEU A 41 -3.21 9.36 8.91
N ILE A 42 -3.65 10.50 8.37
CA ILE A 42 -4.97 11.07 8.68
C ILE A 42 -6.07 10.17 8.13
N ASP A 43 -5.93 9.72 6.87
CA ASP A 43 -6.89 8.85 6.21
C ASP A 43 -6.99 7.50 6.94
N ASP A 44 -5.86 6.92 7.39
CA ASP A 44 -5.83 5.71 8.21
C ASP A 44 -6.60 5.88 9.53
N VAL A 45 -6.38 7.00 10.24
CA VAL A 45 -7.09 7.30 11.51
C VAL A 45 -8.60 7.46 11.28
N LEU A 46 -8.99 8.14 10.20
CA LEU A 46 -10.39 8.31 9.83
C LEU A 46 -11.05 6.98 9.46
N ASP A 47 -10.35 6.12 8.72
CA ASP A 47 -10.85 4.78 8.36
C ASP A 47 -11.02 3.90 9.62
N ILE A 48 -10.05 3.90 10.55
CA ILE A 48 -10.17 3.20 11.84
C ILE A 48 -11.39 3.70 12.62
N SER A 49 -11.56 5.02 12.75
CA SER A 49 -12.69 5.62 13.44
C SER A 49 -14.05 5.22 12.85
N ARG A 50 -14.13 5.16 11.50
CA ARG A 50 -15.36 4.71 10.80
C ARG A 50 -15.64 3.23 11.01
N ILE A 51 -14.59 2.39 11.09
CA ILE A 51 -14.74 0.96 11.37
C ILE A 51 -15.25 0.76 12.81
N GLU A 52 -14.69 1.49 13.78
CA GLU A 52 -15.09 1.41 15.19
C GLU A 52 -16.52 1.92 15.44
N SER A 53 -16.97 2.91 14.67
CA SER A 53 -18.35 3.45 14.76
C SER A 53 -19.40 2.65 13.99
N GLU A 54 -19.03 1.52 13.37
CA GLU A 54 -19.90 0.72 12.49
C GLU A 54 -20.48 1.51 11.27
N GLU A 55 -19.95 2.69 11.00
CA GLU A 55 -20.35 3.52 9.85
C GLU A 55 -19.65 3.09 8.54
N PHE A 56 -18.74 2.13 8.64
CA PHE A 56 -17.97 1.64 7.49
C PHE A 56 -18.87 0.80 6.57
N LYS A 57 -19.23 1.38 5.43
CA LYS A 57 -20.05 0.72 4.42
C LYS A 57 -19.18 0.24 3.26
N ILE A 58 -19.34 -1.03 2.91
CA ILE A 58 -18.76 -1.59 1.68
C ILE A 58 -19.65 -1.21 0.51
N VAL A 59 -19.09 -0.55 -0.49
CA VAL A 59 -19.79 -0.16 -1.72
C VAL A 59 -19.54 -1.23 -2.78
N SER A 60 -20.47 -2.19 -2.87
CA SER A 60 -20.37 -3.28 -3.85
C SER A 60 -20.72 -2.77 -5.25
N GLN A 61 -19.78 -2.86 -6.17
CA GLN A 61 -19.94 -2.48 -7.58
C GLN A 61 -19.23 -3.50 -8.50
N PRO A 62 -19.59 -3.56 -9.80
CA PRO A 62 -18.86 -4.40 -10.75
C PRO A 62 -17.41 -3.97 -10.88
N VAL A 63 -16.47 -4.86 -10.56
CA VAL A 63 -15.04 -4.66 -10.65
C VAL A 63 -14.49 -5.64 -11.68
N LYS A 64 -13.78 -5.14 -12.68
CA LYS A 64 -13.05 -5.95 -13.64
C LYS A 64 -11.73 -6.39 -13.04
N LEU A 65 -11.71 -7.61 -12.57
CA LEU A 65 -10.58 -8.14 -11.80
C LEU A 65 -9.24 -8.12 -12.56
N PRO A 66 -9.15 -8.52 -13.86
CA PRO A 66 -7.89 -8.45 -14.58
C PRO A 66 -7.36 -7.02 -14.72
N GLU A 67 -8.23 -6.04 -15.04
CA GLU A 67 -7.82 -4.64 -15.17
C GLU A 67 -7.32 -4.06 -13.83
N LEU A 68 -8.00 -4.40 -12.73
CA LEU A 68 -7.58 -4.00 -11.40
C LEU A 68 -6.24 -4.62 -11.01
N PHE A 69 -6.07 -5.92 -11.26
CA PHE A 69 -4.83 -6.63 -10.98
C PHE A 69 -3.65 -6.04 -11.74
N ASP A 70 -3.81 -5.85 -13.06
CA ASP A 70 -2.78 -5.28 -13.93
C ASP A 70 -2.39 -3.85 -13.52
N PHE A 71 -3.38 -3.03 -13.12
CA PHE A 71 -3.13 -1.68 -12.63
C PHE A 71 -2.19 -1.68 -11.41
N TYR A 72 -2.45 -2.52 -10.41
CA TYR A 72 -1.59 -2.60 -9.22
C TYR A 72 -0.24 -3.26 -9.53
N CYS A 73 -0.19 -4.25 -10.42
CA CYS A 73 1.07 -4.82 -10.87
C CYS A 73 1.97 -3.76 -11.53
N GLN A 74 1.43 -2.90 -12.40
CA GLN A 74 2.19 -1.83 -13.05
C GLN A 74 2.67 -0.79 -12.04
N ALA A 75 1.82 -0.36 -11.13
CA ALA A 75 2.19 0.60 -10.08
C ALA A 75 3.35 0.08 -9.21
N ILE A 76 3.28 -1.18 -8.81
CA ILE A 76 4.30 -1.82 -7.97
C ILE A 76 5.58 -2.14 -8.74
N ALA A 77 5.48 -2.52 -10.02
CA ALA A 77 6.64 -2.76 -10.86
C ALA A 77 7.57 -1.53 -10.93
N GLY A 78 7.00 -0.32 -11.08
CA GLY A 78 7.78 0.92 -11.05
C GLY A 78 8.48 1.18 -9.71
N MET A 79 7.81 0.89 -8.58
CA MET A 79 8.40 1.02 -7.25
C MET A 79 9.51 -0.02 -7.02
N ALA A 80 9.32 -1.25 -7.49
CA ALA A 80 10.29 -2.33 -7.36
C ALA A 80 11.54 -2.08 -8.22
N GLU A 81 11.35 -1.59 -9.46
CA GLU A 81 12.44 -1.22 -10.37
C GLU A 81 13.32 -0.11 -9.76
N ALA A 82 12.71 0.94 -9.20
CA ALA A 82 13.44 2.03 -8.54
C ALA A 82 14.30 1.55 -7.35
N LYS A 83 14.03 0.36 -6.81
CA LYS A 83 14.76 -0.27 -5.71
C LYS A 83 15.56 -1.50 -6.12
N ASN A 84 15.70 -1.78 -7.42
CA ASN A 84 16.35 -2.99 -7.95
C ASN A 84 15.76 -4.30 -7.39
N ILE A 85 14.46 -4.37 -7.19
CA ILE A 85 13.73 -5.56 -6.73
C ILE A 85 13.08 -6.26 -7.93
N ARG A 86 13.14 -7.58 -7.98
CA ARG A 86 12.42 -8.37 -8.98
C ARG A 86 10.97 -8.52 -8.55
N PHE A 87 10.05 -7.95 -9.32
CA PHE A 87 8.61 -8.09 -9.11
C PHE A 87 8.00 -9.03 -10.15
N SER A 88 7.07 -9.88 -9.72
CA SER A 88 6.25 -10.69 -10.62
C SER A 88 4.80 -10.73 -10.13
N GLY A 89 3.86 -10.46 -11.04
CA GLY A 89 2.43 -10.60 -10.84
C GLY A 89 1.86 -11.76 -11.65
N LYS A 90 0.97 -12.56 -11.06
CA LYS A 90 0.29 -13.65 -11.74
C LYS A 90 -1.18 -13.74 -11.32
N LEU A 91 -2.07 -13.54 -12.29
CA LEU A 91 -3.49 -13.82 -12.15
C LEU A 91 -3.78 -15.17 -12.82
N HIS A 92 -4.32 -16.13 -12.10
CA HIS A 92 -4.58 -17.47 -12.63
C HIS A 92 -5.85 -18.09 -12.01
N ASP A 93 -6.35 -19.15 -12.63
CA ASP A 93 -7.55 -19.87 -12.18
C ASP A 93 -8.77 -18.96 -11.92
N ILE A 94 -8.92 -17.94 -12.79
CA ILE A 94 -10.02 -17.01 -12.75
C ILE A 94 -11.15 -17.49 -13.67
N SER A 95 -12.32 -17.70 -13.10
CA SER A 95 -13.54 -18.07 -13.82
C SER A 95 -14.43 -16.86 -14.11
N HIS A 96 -14.29 -15.78 -13.34
CA HIS A 96 -15.12 -14.58 -13.43
C HIS A 96 -14.27 -13.33 -13.58
N ASN A 97 -14.30 -12.73 -14.77
CA ASN A 97 -13.56 -11.48 -15.04
C ASN A 97 -14.14 -10.26 -14.32
N VAL A 98 -15.42 -10.32 -13.93
CA VAL A 98 -16.11 -9.24 -13.23
C VAL A 98 -16.70 -9.80 -11.93
N LEU A 99 -16.32 -9.17 -10.81
CA LEU A 99 -16.81 -9.49 -9.48
C LEU A 99 -17.53 -8.29 -8.87
N LEU A 100 -18.53 -8.53 -8.04
CA LEU A 100 -19.10 -7.49 -7.20
C LEU A 100 -18.21 -7.29 -5.97
N SER A 101 -17.58 -6.15 -5.87
CA SER A 101 -16.66 -5.80 -4.77
C SER A 101 -16.56 -4.30 -4.60
N ASP A 102 -15.92 -3.86 -3.53
CA ASP A 102 -15.50 -2.47 -3.34
C ASP A 102 -14.10 -2.28 -3.91
N GLN A 103 -14.02 -1.68 -5.10
CA GLN A 103 -12.77 -1.47 -5.82
C GLN A 103 -11.77 -0.62 -5.03
N ILE A 104 -12.26 0.42 -4.32
CA ILE A 104 -11.41 1.33 -3.55
C ILE A 104 -10.79 0.59 -2.37
N ARG A 105 -11.60 -0.15 -1.63
CA ARG A 105 -11.14 -0.90 -0.45
C ARG A 105 -10.23 -2.07 -0.81
N LEU A 106 -10.57 -2.79 -1.87
CA LEU A 106 -9.69 -3.84 -2.40
C LEU A 106 -8.34 -3.26 -2.85
N GLY A 107 -8.38 -2.09 -3.49
CA GLY A 107 -7.17 -1.36 -3.88
C GLY A 107 -6.32 -0.90 -2.71
N GLN A 108 -6.93 -0.40 -1.63
CA GLN A 108 -6.22 -0.06 -0.40
C GLN A 108 -5.48 -1.27 0.19
N ILE A 109 -6.15 -2.43 0.24
CA ILE A 109 -5.53 -3.68 0.71
C ILE A 109 -4.31 -4.03 -0.15
N TYR A 110 -4.46 -4.02 -1.48
CA TYR A 110 -3.37 -4.35 -2.39
C TYR A 110 -2.20 -3.38 -2.25
N MET A 111 -2.45 -2.07 -2.25
CA MET A 111 -1.38 -1.08 -2.10
C MET A 111 -0.66 -1.22 -0.76
N ASN A 112 -1.38 -1.42 0.34
CA ASN A 112 -0.76 -1.59 1.65
C ASN A 112 0.15 -2.83 1.71
N LEU A 113 -0.32 -3.97 1.22
CA LEU A 113 0.46 -5.21 1.24
C LEU A 113 1.66 -5.14 0.29
N LEU A 114 1.44 -4.70 -0.95
CA LEU A 114 2.46 -4.68 -1.99
C LEU A 114 3.53 -3.62 -1.75
N SER A 115 3.14 -2.41 -1.32
CA SER A 115 4.11 -1.37 -0.97
C SER A 115 4.95 -1.76 0.24
N ASN A 116 4.37 -2.43 1.24
CA ASN A 116 5.11 -2.99 2.37
C ASN A 116 6.10 -4.08 1.90
N ALA A 117 5.68 -4.99 1.03
CA ALA A 117 6.56 -6.01 0.48
C ALA A 117 7.79 -5.38 -0.22
N VAL A 118 7.59 -4.37 -1.08
CA VAL A 118 8.70 -3.65 -1.73
C VAL A 118 9.54 -2.87 -0.71
N LYS A 119 8.91 -2.23 0.27
CA LYS A 119 9.60 -1.43 1.30
C LYS A 119 10.56 -2.25 2.12
N TYR A 120 10.15 -3.44 2.55
CA TYR A 120 10.91 -4.27 3.49
C TYR A 120 11.77 -5.33 2.80
N THR A 121 11.68 -5.49 1.49
CA THR A 121 12.58 -6.34 0.70
C THR A 121 13.87 -5.56 0.40
N PRO A 122 15.07 -6.13 0.64
CA PRO A 122 16.34 -5.50 0.27
C PRO A 122 16.52 -5.47 -1.25
N GLU A 123 17.48 -4.66 -1.72
CA GLU A 123 17.88 -4.64 -3.13
C GLU A 123 18.22 -6.05 -3.64
N ASN A 124 17.90 -6.31 -4.90
CA ASN A 124 18.03 -7.61 -5.57
C ASN A 124 17.15 -8.74 -4.99
N GLY A 125 16.24 -8.41 -4.06
CA GLY A 125 15.26 -9.35 -3.55
C GLY A 125 14.12 -9.63 -4.55
N ASP A 126 13.16 -10.45 -4.11
CA ASP A 126 12.01 -10.85 -4.92
C ASP A 126 10.72 -10.49 -4.19
N VAL A 127 9.75 -9.96 -4.95
CA VAL A 127 8.36 -9.77 -4.51
C VAL A 127 7.44 -10.42 -5.55
N LYS A 128 6.48 -11.21 -5.08
CA LYS A 128 5.49 -11.88 -5.93
C LYS A 128 4.09 -11.51 -5.47
N PHE A 129 3.21 -11.29 -6.44
CA PHE A 129 1.79 -11.09 -6.23
C PHE A 129 1.00 -12.08 -7.07
N GLU A 130 0.24 -12.96 -6.42
CA GLU A 130 -0.61 -13.94 -7.09
C GLU A 130 -2.05 -13.73 -6.64
N ALA A 131 -2.99 -13.88 -7.57
CA ALA A 131 -4.40 -13.91 -7.22
C ALA A 131 -5.14 -14.98 -8.03
N TYR A 132 -6.10 -15.66 -7.36
CA TYR A 132 -6.89 -16.72 -7.96
C TYR A 132 -8.26 -16.85 -7.27
N GLU A 133 -9.18 -17.52 -7.95
CA GLU A 133 -10.51 -17.80 -7.41
C GLU A 133 -10.59 -19.21 -6.80
N GLU A 134 -11.22 -19.30 -5.64
CA GLU A 134 -11.67 -20.55 -5.07
C GLU A 134 -13.20 -20.61 -5.12
N LYS A 135 -13.73 -21.74 -5.55
CA LYS A 135 -15.18 -21.98 -5.55
C LYS A 135 -15.68 -22.12 -4.12
N LEU A 136 -16.75 -21.40 -3.80
CA LEU A 136 -17.49 -21.59 -2.57
C LEU A 136 -18.66 -22.57 -2.80
N ALA A 137 -19.07 -23.28 -1.75
CA ALA A 137 -20.27 -24.13 -1.79
C ALA A 137 -21.55 -23.28 -1.98
N GLU A 138 -21.51 -22.00 -1.60
CA GLU A 138 -22.62 -21.05 -1.76
C GLU A 138 -22.70 -20.58 -3.21
N SER A 139 -23.89 -20.74 -3.81
CA SER A 139 -24.15 -20.33 -5.19
C SER A 139 -24.00 -18.80 -5.37
N GLY A 140 -23.35 -18.39 -6.45
CA GLY A 140 -23.20 -16.98 -6.82
C GLY A 140 -22.11 -16.23 -6.06
N LYS A 141 -21.29 -16.92 -5.23
CA LYS A 141 -20.14 -16.33 -4.56
C LYS A 141 -18.85 -17.08 -4.90
N VAL A 142 -17.75 -16.33 -4.93
CA VAL A 142 -16.41 -16.86 -5.06
C VAL A 142 -15.53 -16.30 -3.95
N ARG A 143 -14.47 -17.00 -3.61
CA ARG A 143 -13.42 -16.47 -2.76
C ARG A 143 -12.27 -16.01 -3.65
N LEU A 144 -11.99 -14.72 -3.67
CA LEU A 144 -10.77 -14.20 -4.27
C LEU A 144 -9.64 -14.35 -3.26
N VAL A 145 -8.66 -15.17 -3.59
CA VAL A 145 -7.44 -15.35 -2.79
C VAL A 145 -6.34 -14.52 -3.42
N SER A 146 -5.72 -13.68 -2.61
CA SER A 146 -4.60 -12.84 -3.02
C SER A 146 -3.40 -13.11 -2.12
N VAL A 147 -2.27 -13.47 -2.72
CA VAL A 147 -1.05 -13.85 -2.02
C VAL A 147 0.07 -12.88 -2.41
N VAL A 148 0.62 -12.20 -1.41
CA VAL A 148 1.83 -11.39 -1.56
C VAL A 148 2.97 -12.11 -0.84
N SER A 149 4.04 -12.38 -1.56
CA SER A 149 5.23 -13.05 -1.04
C SER A 149 6.44 -12.18 -1.26
N ASP A 150 7.24 -11.98 -0.24
CA ASP A 150 8.47 -11.20 -0.30
C ASP A 150 9.65 -11.96 0.32
N LYS A 151 10.86 -11.53 -0.02
CA LYS A 151 12.11 -11.95 0.61
C LYS A 151 12.69 -10.83 1.48
N GLY A 152 11.83 -10.21 2.25
CA GLY A 152 12.17 -9.12 3.15
C GLY A 152 12.78 -9.57 4.46
N ILE A 153 12.91 -8.63 5.38
CA ILE A 153 13.48 -8.86 6.73
C ILE A 153 12.61 -9.78 7.60
N GLY A 154 11.38 -10.08 7.16
CA GLY A 154 10.40 -10.84 7.94
C GLY A 154 9.88 -10.08 9.15
N MET A 155 9.11 -10.79 9.97
CA MET A 155 8.50 -10.29 11.20
C MET A 155 8.82 -11.22 12.35
N THR A 156 9.13 -10.66 13.53
CA THR A 156 9.33 -11.48 14.74
C THR A 156 7.99 -12.05 15.22
N PRO A 157 7.99 -13.19 15.93
CA PRO A 157 6.75 -13.76 16.50
C PRO A 157 5.97 -12.75 17.34
N GLU A 158 6.68 -11.96 18.16
CA GLU A 158 6.09 -10.94 19.03
C GLU A 158 5.40 -9.82 18.22
N PHE A 159 6.01 -9.42 17.09
CA PHE A 159 5.40 -8.43 16.21
C PHE A 159 4.17 -9.01 15.49
N MET A 160 4.21 -10.28 15.06
CA MET A 160 3.06 -10.92 14.41
C MET A 160 1.81 -10.96 15.30
N GLU A 161 1.96 -11.09 16.63
CA GLU A 161 0.84 -11.02 17.57
C GLU A 161 0.18 -9.63 17.63
N GLN A 162 0.95 -8.58 17.30
CA GLN A 162 0.52 -7.18 17.41
C GLN A 162 0.34 -6.47 16.08
N MET A 163 0.64 -7.13 14.94
CA MET A 163 0.69 -6.47 13.62
C MET A 163 -0.64 -5.86 13.17
N TYR A 164 -1.76 -6.35 13.70
CA TYR A 164 -3.09 -5.80 13.44
C TYR A 164 -3.54 -4.75 14.46
N SER A 165 -2.72 -4.46 15.47
CA SER A 165 -3.02 -3.37 16.40
C SER A 165 -2.73 -2.03 15.74
N ALA A 166 -3.60 -1.04 15.97
CA ALA A 166 -3.42 0.29 15.44
C ALA A 166 -2.04 0.87 15.83
N PHE A 167 -1.34 1.47 14.88
CA PHE A 167 -0.02 2.09 15.06
C PHE A 167 1.14 1.15 15.43
N SER A 168 0.98 -0.17 15.31
CA SER A 168 2.09 -1.11 15.48
C SER A 168 3.13 -0.94 14.35
N ARG A 169 4.42 -0.99 14.71
CA ARG A 169 5.54 -0.96 13.76
C ARG A 169 6.56 -2.02 14.16
N ALA A 170 7.08 -2.75 13.18
CA ALA A 170 8.29 -3.53 13.38
C ALA A 170 9.46 -2.56 13.59
N VAL A 171 10.17 -2.69 14.70
CA VAL A 171 11.34 -1.88 15.05
C VAL A 171 12.57 -2.50 14.41
#